data_57e44ee97ba6fe1b74c2ec7bf2a7ea76
#
_entry.id   57e44ee97ba6fe1b74c2ec7bf2a7ea76
#
_cell.length_a   1.000
_cell.length_b   1.000
_cell.length_c   1.000
_cell.angle_alpha   90.00
_cell.angle_beta   90.00
_cell.angle_gamma   90.00
#
_symmetry.space_group_name_H-M   'P 1'
#
loop_
_entity.id
_entity.type
_entity.pdbx_description
1 polymer ?
#
loop_
_entity_poly.entity_id
_entity_poly.type
_entity_poly.pdbx_seq_one_letter_code
_entity_poly.pdbx_strand_id
1 'polypeptide(L)'
;ITDYAETALLRLPTEDWGDIMFIPSVDAKDLSTYFYPYGTVDEMSELVNFADQWKADGLCYGVGYMGNAQGILYNKAVFEKAGITELPKTPDEFIADLQLIKDNTDAIPLYTNYAAGWTMGGQWDAYLGAITTGDETWLNQKFVHTAEPFKDNGDGTGAYALYKMLYDAVANGLTEDDYSTTDWEGCKPMINNGEIGTMVLGSWAVAQMKAAGDNADDIGYMPFPMTINGKQYTTAGPDYCYGINVHASDENKTAAMVFVKWMVE
;
A
#
# COMPACT_ATOMS: atom_id res chain seq x y z
N ILE A 1 1.57 -8.69 13.35
CA ILE A 1 0.31 -8.51 14.14
C ILE A 1 -0.71 -7.93 13.17
N THR A 2 -1.71 -8.69 12.81
CA THR A 2 -2.74 -8.29 11.83
C THR A 2 -3.66 -7.18 12.36
N ASP A 3 -3.81 -7.06 13.68
CA ASP A 3 -4.75 -6.13 14.34
C ASP A 3 -4.01 -4.98 15.07
N TYR A 4 -2.83 -4.64 14.58
CA TYR A 4 -2.00 -3.62 15.24
C TYR A 4 -2.71 -2.27 15.40
N ALA A 5 -3.30 -1.76 14.31
CA ALA A 5 -3.90 -0.43 14.29
C ALA A 5 -5.05 -0.29 15.31
N GLU A 6 -5.94 -1.29 15.37
CA GLU A 6 -7.06 -1.31 16.33
C GLU A 6 -6.56 -1.41 17.77
N THR A 7 -5.60 -2.32 18.03
CA THR A 7 -5.00 -2.48 19.35
C THR A 7 -4.28 -1.21 19.80
N ALA A 8 -3.53 -0.57 18.91
CA ALA A 8 -2.82 0.67 19.20
C ALA A 8 -3.79 1.82 19.54
N LEU A 9 -4.88 1.98 18.78
CA LEU A 9 -5.91 2.98 19.05
C LEU A 9 -6.55 2.81 20.43
N LEU A 10 -6.81 1.57 20.86
CA LEU A 10 -7.35 1.28 22.19
C LEU A 10 -6.37 1.61 23.32
N ARG A 11 -5.07 1.58 23.04
CA ARG A 11 -4.02 1.87 24.04
C ARG A 11 -3.70 3.34 24.19
N LEU A 12 -3.87 4.16 23.14
CA LEU A 12 -3.53 5.59 23.19
C LEU A 12 -4.13 6.33 24.40
N PRO A 13 -5.45 6.19 24.72
CA PRO A 13 -6.04 6.90 25.84
C PRO A 13 -5.57 6.43 27.22
N THR A 14 -4.83 5.31 27.29
CA THR A 14 -4.31 4.82 28.58
C THR A 14 -3.08 5.56 29.04
N GLU A 15 -2.43 6.35 28.15
CA GLU A 15 -1.17 7.07 28.35
C GLU A 15 0.03 6.16 28.65
N ASP A 16 -0.20 4.94 29.09
CA ASP A 16 0.81 3.91 29.42
C ASP A 16 0.92 2.85 28.31
N TRP A 17 1.51 3.26 27.17
CA TRP A 17 1.72 2.38 26.03
C TRP A 17 3.20 2.23 25.64
N GLY A 18 4.13 2.63 26.52
CA GLY A 18 5.56 2.65 26.30
C GLY A 18 6.04 4.00 25.76
N ASP A 19 7.31 4.07 25.40
CA ASP A 19 7.96 5.32 25.00
C ASP A 19 7.82 5.58 23.49
N ILE A 20 7.72 4.53 22.68
CA ILE A 20 7.63 4.58 21.21
C ILE A 20 6.57 3.60 20.73
N MET A 21 5.76 4.01 19.75
CA MET A 21 4.90 3.10 18.97
C MET A 21 4.85 3.53 17.51
N PHE A 22 4.39 2.66 16.64
CA PHE A 22 3.95 3.07 15.32
C PHE A 22 2.62 3.82 15.44
N ILE A 23 2.55 5.00 14.83
CA ILE A 23 1.35 5.84 14.88
C ILE A 23 0.19 5.13 14.16
N PRO A 24 -0.91 4.79 14.84
CA PRO A 24 -2.11 4.26 14.20
C PRO A 24 -2.87 5.38 13.46
N SER A 25 -4.02 5.06 12.84
CA SER A 25 -4.87 6.06 12.20
C SER A 25 -5.46 7.05 13.23
N VAL A 26 -4.78 8.18 13.42
CA VAL A 26 -5.15 9.26 14.36
C VAL A 26 -5.43 10.54 13.58
N ASP A 27 -6.47 11.28 13.93
CA ASP A 27 -6.73 12.59 13.34
C ASP A 27 -5.57 13.55 13.61
N ALA A 28 -5.22 14.38 12.63
CA ALA A 28 -4.12 15.35 12.77
C ALA A 28 -4.28 16.27 14.00
N LYS A 29 -5.52 16.68 14.33
CA LYS A 29 -5.83 17.51 15.49
C LYS A 29 -5.50 16.85 16.84
N ASP A 30 -5.46 15.53 16.88
CA ASP A 30 -5.24 14.73 18.11
C ASP A 30 -3.78 14.28 18.27
N LEU A 31 -2.92 14.53 17.28
CA LEU A 31 -1.51 14.12 17.31
C LEU A 31 -0.77 14.63 18.55
N SER A 32 -0.92 15.91 18.87
CA SER A 32 -0.24 16.51 20.03
C SER A 32 -0.75 16.01 21.38
N THR A 33 -1.92 15.38 21.42
CA THR A 33 -2.45 14.76 22.64
C THR A 33 -1.69 13.49 23.01
N TYR A 34 -1.22 12.76 22.01
CA TYR A 34 -0.60 11.45 22.21
C TYR A 34 0.89 11.43 21.95
N PHE A 35 1.38 12.26 21.02
CA PHE A 35 2.74 12.18 20.52
C PHE A 35 3.55 13.44 20.79
N TYR A 36 4.82 13.24 21.08
CA TYR A 36 5.81 14.30 21.21
C TYR A 36 6.40 14.66 19.83
N PRO A 37 6.49 15.95 19.46
CA PRO A 37 6.98 16.33 18.15
C PRO A 37 8.50 16.13 18.02
N TYR A 38 8.95 15.72 16.84
CA TYR A 38 10.37 15.61 16.49
C TYR A 38 11.02 16.96 16.18
N GLY A 39 10.24 17.94 15.71
CA GLY A 39 10.68 19.27 15.28
C GLY A 39 9.64 19.87 14.34
N THR A 40 9.99 20.96 13.68
CA THR A 40 9.16 21.51 12.59
C THR A 40 9.20 20.58 11.36
N VAL A 41 8.16 20.62 10.53
CA VAL A 41 8.14 19.87 9.26
C VAL A 41 9.31 20.28 8.37
N ASP A 42 9.65 21.57 8.33
CA ASP A 42 10.75 22.08 7.50
C ASP A 42 12.10 21.50 7.95
N GLU A 43 12.40 21.54 9.26
CA GLU A 43 13.63 20.96 9.82
C GLU A 43 13.71 19.44 9.56
N MET A 44 12.59 18.73 9.76
CA MET A 44 12.56 17.29 9.59
C MET A 44 12.63 16.87 8.12
N SER A 45 12.13 17.67 7.19
CA SER A 45 12.21 17.41 5.74
C SER A 45 13.64 17.48 5.18
N GLU A 46 14.56 18.12 5.89
CA GLU A 46 15.98 18.09 5.56
C GLU A 46 16.68 16.79 6.00
N LEU A 47 16.07 16.05 6.93
CA LEU A 47 16.64 14.85 7.56
C LEU A 47 16.02 13.55 7.07
N VAL A 48 14.70 13.55 6.85
CA VAL A 48 13.94 12.34 6.50
C VAL A 48 12.92 12.62 5.40
N ASN A 49 12.66 11.60 4.58
CA ASN A 49 11.55 11.67 3.63
C ASN A 49 10.20 11.54 4.35
N PHE A 50 9.16 12.13 3.78
CA PHE A 50 7.78 12.06 4.28
C PHE A 50 7.59 12.66 5.68
N ALA A 51 8.39 13.66 6.06
CA ALA A 51 8.28 14.33 7.36
C ALA A 51 6.91 15.00 7.59
N ASP A 52 6.17 15.25 6.52
CA ASP A 52 4.84 15.86 6.56
C ASP A 52 3.67 14.86 6.64
N GLN A 53 3.94 13.55 6.69
CA GLN A 53 2.89 12.52 6.77
C GLN A 53 2.05 12.64 8.04
N TRP A 54 2.70 12.80 9.19
CA TRP A 54 2.05 12.98 10.49
C TRP A 54 2.35 14.37 11.02
N LYS A 55 1.66 15.39 10.48
CA LYS A 55 1.85 16.79 10.84
C LYS A 55 0.60 17.41 11.44
N ALA A 56 0.82 18.29 12.42
CA ALA A 56 -0.17 19.22 12.94
C ALA A 56 0.54 20.51 13.36
N ASP A 57 -0.07 21.66 13.10
CA ASP A 57 0.44 22.98 13.48
C ASP A 57 1.90 23.25 13.06
N GLY A 58 2.31 22.72 11.90
CA GLY A 58 3.68 22.86 11.38
C GLY A 58 4.72 21.97 12.04
N LEU A 59 4.32 21.06 12.96
CA LEU A 59 5.19 20.12 13.65
C LEU A 59 5.07 18.71 13.07
N CYS A 60 6.18 17.97 13.05
CA CYS A 60 6.29 16.58 12.65
C CYS A 60 6.18 15.67 13.89
N TYR A 61 5.22 14.75 13.89
CA TYR A 61 4.97 13.81 14.98
C TYR A 61 5.37 12.37 14.67
N GLY A 62 5.72 12.08 13.41
CA GLY A 62 6.05 10.71 13.00
C GLY A 62 7.21 10.65 12.02
N VAL A 63 8.13 9.71 12.25
CA VAL A 63 9.28 9.45 11.40
C VAL A 63 9.18 8.04 10.81
N GLY A 64 9.12 7.94 9.48
CA GLY A 64 9.05 6.67 8.77
C GLY A 64 10.41 5.98 8.70
N TYR A 65 10.44 4.65 8.88
CA TYR A 65 11.67 3.87 8.76
C TYR A 65 11.93 3.35 7.34
N MET A 66 10.89 3.28 6.50
CA MET A 66 10.99 2.96 5.07
C MET A 66 9.87 3.61 4.29
N GLY A 67 10.07 3.75 2.97
CA GLY A 67 9.06 4.18 2.03
C GLY A 67 8.55 3.03 1.17
N ASN A 68 7.27 3.08 0.84
CA ASN A 68 6.61 2.14 -0.06
C ASN A 68 6.01 2.86 -1.27
N ALA A 69 5.84 2.10 -2.35
CA ALA A 69 5.13 2.53 -3.55
C ALA A 69 3.99 1.56 -3.85
N GLN A 70 2.90 2.05 -4.44
CA GLN A 70 1.77 1.23 -4.84
C GLN A 70 1.94 0.73 -6.29
N GLY A 71 1.65 -0.56 -6.53
CA GLY A 71 1.80 -1.19 -7.84
C GLY A 71 1.22 -2.59 -7.84
N ILE A 72 1.76 -3.48 -8.67
CA ILE A 72 1.33 -4.88 -8.76
C ILE A 72 2.54 -5.79 -8.65
N LEU A 73 2.47 -6.74 -7.72
CA LEU A 73 3.36 -7.89 -7.69
C LEU A 73 2.97 -8.87 -8.79
N TYR A 74 3.95 -9.46 -9.45
CA TYR A 74 3.72 -10.52 -10.43
C TYR A 74 4.83 -11.57 -10.42
N ASN A 75 4.51 -12.77 -10.89
CA ASN A 75 5.48 -13.82 -11.12
C ASN A 75 5.93 -13.81 -12.59
N LYS A 76 7.22 -13.57 -12.84
CA LYS A 76 7.80 -13.44 -14.18
C LYS A 76 7.73 -14.75 -14.97
N ALA A 77 7.97 -15.91 -14.32
CA ALA A 77 7.88 -17.20 -14.98
C ALA A 77 6.45 -17.53 -15.42
N VAL A 78 5.43 -17.12 -14.64
CA VAL A 78 4.03 -17.23 -15.05
C VAL A 78 3.73 -16.34 -16.25
N PHE A 79 4.21 -15.09 -16.28
CA PHE A 79 4.06 -14.19 -17.43
C PHE A 79 4.71 -14.76 -18.67
N GLU A 80 5.95 -15.26 -18.58
CA GLU A 80 6.65 -15.90 -19.70
C GLU A 80 5.86 -17.11 -20.21
N LYS A 81 5.42 -18.01 -19.33
CA LYS A 81 4.61 -19.19 -19.68
C LYS A 81 3.29 -18.80 -20.32
N ALA A 82 2.67 -17.72 -19.89
CA ALA A 82 1.44 -17.19 -20.48
C ALA A 82 1.66 -16.51 -21.84
N GLY A 83 2.92 -16.25 -22.23
CA GLY A 83 3.27 -15.54 -23.48
C GLY A 83 3.19 -14.02 -23.37
N ILE A 84 3.16 -13.46 -22.16
CA ILE A 84 3.15 -12.03 -21.91
C ILE A 84 4.58 -11.50 -22.01
N THR A 85 4.84 -10.64 -22.99
CA THR A 85 6.19 -10.12 -23.29
C THR A 85 6.39 -8.65 -22.89
N GLU A 86 5.31 -7.93 -22.69
CA GLU A 86 5.31 -6.53 -22.23
C GLU A 86 4.39 -6.38 -21.02
N LEU A 87 4.75 -5.50 -20.10
CA LEU A 87 3.90 -5.20 -18.94
C LEU A 87 2.71 -4.33 -19.37
N PRO A 88 1.52 -4.57 -18.81
CA PRO A 88 0.30 -3.85 -19.16
C PRO A 88 0.39 -2.37 -18.74
N LYS A 89 -0.17 -1.48 -19.55
CA LYS A 89 -0.19 -0.03 -19.33
C LYS A 89 -1.60 0.52 -19.13
N THR A 90 -2.61 -0.29 -19.41
CA THR A 90 -4.03 0.07 -19.28
C THR A 90 -4.80 -1.03 -18.54
N PRO A 91 -5.98 -0.71 -17.96
CA PRO A 91 -6.84 -1.72 -17.35
C PRO A 91 -7.23 -2.85 -18.31
N ASP A 92 -7.52 -2.51 -19.57
CA ASP A 92 -7.92 -3.50 -20.58
C ASP A 92 -6.77 -4.45 -20.95
N GLU A 93 -5.54 -3.93 -21.06
CA GLU A 93 -4.35 -4.77 -21.27
C GLU A 93 -4.14 -5.70 -20.08
N PHE A 94 -4.30 -5.22 -18.85
CA PHE A 94 -4.16 -6.06 -17.65
C PHE A 94 -5.20 -7.19 -17.62
N ILE A 95 -6.46 -6.89 -17.89
CA ILE A 95 -7.51 -7.94 -17.99
C ILE A 95 -7.19 -8.95 -19.09
N ALA A 96 -6.66 -8.49 -20.24
CA ALA A 96 -6.22 -9.39 -21.29
C ALA A 96 -5.05 -10.30 -20.85
N ASP A 97 -4.08 -9.75 -20.13
CA ASP A 97 -2.96 -10.52 -19.56
C ASP A 97 -3.44 -11.55 -18.52
N LEU A 98 -4.38 -11.18 -17.65
CA LEU A 98 -4.98 -12.13 -16.71
C LEU A 98 -5.69 -13.27 -17.45
N GLN A 99 -6.35 -12.98 -18.57
CA GLN A 99 -6.97 -14.01 -19.42
C GLN A 99 -5.92 -14.93 -20.05
N LEU A 100 -4.78 -14.38 -20.52
CA LEU A 100 -3.67 -15.18 -21.04
C LEU A 100 -3.08 -16.11 -19.95
N ILE A 101 -2.94 -15.63 -18.71
CA ILE A 101 -2.50 -16.48 -17.59
C ILE A 101 -3.47 -17.63 -17.38
N LYS A 102 -4.78 -17.35 -17.34
CA LYS A 102 -5.84 -18.37 -17.17
C LYS A 102 -5.80 -19.43 -18.29
N ASP A 103 -5.61 -19.01 -19.52
CA ASP A 103 -5.73 -19.88 -20.68
C ASP A 103 -4.47 -20.73 -20.90
N ASN A 104 -3.29 -20.26 -20.47
CA ASN A 104 -2.01 -20.89 -20.78
C ASN A 104 -1.25 -21.45 -19.57
N THR A 105 -1.78 -21.27 -18.35
CA THR A 105 -1.13 -21.73 -17.11
C THR A 105 -2.16 -22.32 -16.16
N ASP A 106 -1.68 -22.95 -15.08
CA ASP A 106 -2.52 -23.40 -13.97
C ASP A 106 -2.54 -22.37 -12.81
N ALA A 107 -1.88 -21.22 -12.97
CA ALA A 107 -1.78 -20.19 -11.95
C ALA A 107 -3.10 -19.42 -11.82
N ILE A 108 -3.40 -18.97 -10.60
CA ILE A 108 -4.48 -18.01 -10.32
C ILE A 108 -4.04 -16.66 -10.94
N PRO A 109 -4.78 -16.10 -11.91
CA PRO A 109 -4.33 -14.89 -12.60
C PRO A 109 -4.16 -13.68 -11.67
N LEU A 110 -5.18 -13.36 -10.88
CA LEU A 110 -5.16 -12.33 -9.86
C LEU A 110 -5.63 -12.92 -8.53
N TYR A 111 -4.75 -12.92 -7.54
CA TYR A 111 -5.11 -13.34 -6.20
C TYR A 111 -5.51 -12.13 -5.36
N THR A 112 -6.78 -12.08 -4.94
CA THR A 112 -7.32 -10.93 -4.20
C THR A 112 -6.98 -10.98 -2.72
N ASN A 113 -6.74 -12.17 -2.18
CA ASN A 113 -6.56 -12.42 -0.75
C ASN A 113 -7.73 -11.90 0.10
N TYR A 114 -8.95 -12.06 -0.42
CA TYR A 114 -10.19 -11.45 0.08
C TYR A 114 -10.43 -11.62 1.58
N ALA A 115 -10.18 -12.83 2.13
CA ALA A 115 -10.43 -13.10 3.54
C ALA A 115 -9.56 -12.27 4.50
N ALA A 116 -8.45 -11.72 4.04
CA ALA A 116 -7.60 -10.84 4.83
C ALA A 116 -8.18 -9.41 5.00
N GLY A 117 -9.33 -9.11 4.39
CA GLY A 117 -10.09 -7.86 4.52
C GLY A 117 -9.35 -6.58 4.08
N TRP A 118 -8.20 -6.29 4.66
CA TRP A 118 -7.38 -5.11 4.33
C TRP A 118 -6.87 -5.09 2.88
N THR A 119 -6.72 -6.25 2.27
CA THR A 119 -6.29 -6.39 0.86
C THR A 119 -7.34 -5.88 -0.12
N MET A 120 -8.60 -5.89 0.26
CA MET A 120 -9.69 -5.40 -0.58
C MET A 120 -9.99 -3.92 -0.34
N GLY A 121 -10.30 -3.53 0.90
CA GLY A 121 -10.63 -2.14 1.22
C GLY A 121 -9.41 -1.24 1.16
N GLY A 122 -8.60 -1.19 2.21
CA GLY A 122 -7.49 -0.25 2.33
C GLY A 122 -6.44 -0.37 1.22
N GLN A 123 -6.21 -1.56 0.67
CA GLN A 123 -5.23 -1.74 -0.39
C GLN A 123 -5.71 -1.16 -1.74
N TRP A 124 -6.93 -1.45 -2.17
CA TRP A 124 -7.46 -0.87 -3.42
C TRP A 124 -7.68 0.64 -3.30
N ASP A 125 -8.17 1.12 -2.16
CA ASP A 125 -8.37 2.55 -1.90
C ASP A 125 -7.06 3.34 -1.93
N ALA A 126 -5.93 2.72 -1.58
CA ALA A 126 -4.61 3.35 -1.66
C ALA A 126 -4.16 3.69 -3.10
N TYR A 127 -4.84 3.16 -4.11
CA TYR A 127 -4.59 3.49 -5.53
C TYR A 127 -5.39 4.70 -6.03
N LEU A 128 -6.35 5.19 -5.26
CA LEU A 128 -7.04 6.45 -5.58
C LEU A 128 -6.07 7.63 -5.52
N GLY A 129 -6.34 8.66 -6.29
CA GLY A 129 -5.51 9.86 -6.33
C GLY A 129 -4.55 9.88 -7.52
N ALA A 130 -3.24 9.98 -7.29
CA ALA A 130 -2.26 10.15 -8.37
C ALA A 130 -2.31 9.02 -9.42
N ILE A 131 -2.47 7.78 -8.99
CA ILE A 131 -2.52 6.62 -9.90
C ILE A 131 -3.72 6.69 -10.84
N THR A 132 -4.87 7.12 -10.36
CA THR A 132 -6.13 7.13 -11.13
C THR A 132 -6.39 8.43 -11.86
N THR A 133 -5.78 9.55 -11.44
CA THR A 133 -6.08 10.89 -11.97
C THR A 133 -4.85 11.68 -12.45
N GLY A 134 -3.65 11.23 -12.10
CA GLY A 134 -2.41 12.00 -12.32
C GLY A 134 -2.26 13.20 -11.38
N ASP A 135 -3.11 13.32 -10.37
CA ASP A 135 -3.15 14.44 -9.42
C ASP A 135 -2.95 13.93 -7.99
N GLU A 136 -1.82 14.24 -7.38
CA GLU A 136 -1.46 13.82 -6.02
C GLU A 136 -2.38 14.41 -4.94
N THR A 137 -3.05 15.52 -5.24
CA THR A 137 -3.94 16.21 -4.29
C THR A 137 -5.39 15.71 -4.40
N TRP A 138 -5.72 14.89 -5.41
CA TRP A 138 -7.10 14.55 -5.72
C TRP A 138 -7.80 13.86 -4.54
N LEU A 139 -7.21 12.83 -3.97
CA LEU A 139 -7.82 12.07 -2.86
C LEU A 139 -8.06 12.94 -1.63
N ASN A 140 -7.04 13.71 -1.21
CA ASN A 140 -7.08 14.43 0.07
C ASN A 140 -7.74 15.81 0.00
N GLN A 141 -7.84 16.42 -1.19
CA GLN A 141 -8.35 17.80 -1.32
C GLN A 141 -9.55 17.93 -2.25
N LYS A 142 -9.72 17.03 -3.22
CA LYS A 142 -10.73 17.18 -4.28
C LYS A 142 -11.84 16.13 -4.23
N PHE A 143 -11.55 14.93 -3.77
CA PHE A 143 -12.46 13.80 -3.80
C PHE A 143 -13.82 14.11 -3.19
N VAL A 144 -13.85 14.63 -1.95
CA VAL A 144 -15.10 14.95 -1.24
C VAL A 144 -15.87 16.14 -1.82
N HIS A 145 -15.22 16.92 -2.69
CA HIS A 145 -15.81 18.07 -3.37
C HIS A 145 -16.13 17.77 -4.83
N THR A 146 -15.77 16.59 -5.32
CA THR A 146 -16.04 16.16 -6.70
C THR A 146 -17.45 15.59 -6.79
N ALA A 147 -18.29 16.19 -7.63
CA ALA A 147 -19.57 15.60 -7.97
C ALA A 147 -19.32 14.32 -8.79
N GLU A 148 -19.97 13.22 -8.44
CA GLU A 148 -19.84 11.92 -9.13
C GLU A 148 -18.38 11.43 -9.25
N PRO A 149 -17.62 11.28 -8.11
CA PRO A 149 -16.20 10.94 -8.15
C PRO A 149 -15.91 9.56 -8.75
N PHE A 150 -16.92 8.68 -8.83
CA PHE A 150 -16.90 7.37 -9.47
C PHE A 150 -17.56 7.34 -10.85
N LYS A 151 -17.71 8.47 -11.51
CA LYS A 151 -18.21 8.51 -12.87
C LYS A 151 -17.22 7.84 -13.82
N ASP A 152 -17.76 7.08 -14.79
CA ASP A 152 -16.95 6.56 -15.90
C ASP A 152 -16.49 7.71 -16.81
N ASN A 153 -15.18 7.88 -16.89
CA ASN A 153 -14.58 8.89 -17.79
C ASN A 153 -14.56 8.44 -19.26
N GLY A 154 -14.76 7.14 -19.52
CA GLY A 154 -14.73 6.55 -20.86
C GLY A 154 -13.33 6.44 -21.48
N ASP A 155 -12.27 6.70 -20.71
CA ASP A 155 -10.87 6.69 -21.15
C ASP A 155 -9.98 5.70 -20.37
N GLY A 156 -10.58 4.86 -19.52
CA GLY A 156 -9.86 3.90 -18.70
C GLY A 156 -9.12 4.52 -17.49
N THR A 157 -9.48 5.75 -17.12
CA THR A 157 -8.89 6.43 -15.94
C THR A 157 -9.93 6.76 -14.87
N GLY A 158 -9.47 7.20 -13.71
CA GLY A 158 -10.33 7.59 -12.59
C GLY A 158 -10.72 6.43 -11.67
N ALA A 159 -11.44 6.78 -10.61
CA ALA A 159 -11.85 5.81 -9.58
C ALA A 159 -12.77 4.71 -10.13
N TYR A 160 -13.64 5.03 -11.10
CA TYR A 160 -14.47 4.02 -11.74
C TYR A 160 -13.65 2.94 -12.43
N ALA A 161 -12.64 3.32 -13.22
CA ALA A 161 -11.81 2.37 -13.95
C ALA A 161 -11.00 1.46 -13.02
N LEU A 162 -10.55 1.98 -11.86
CA LEU A 162 -9.89 1.20 -10.82
C LEU A 162 -10.77 0.03 -10.34
N TYR A 163 -11.98 0.34 -9.88
CA TYR A 163 -12.88 -0.69 -9.34
C TYR A 163 -13.52 -1.55 -10.43
N LYS A 164 -13.70 -0.98 -11.64
CA LYS A 164 -14.15 -1.77 -12.79
C LYS A 164 -13.15 -2.86 -13.16
N MET A 165 -11.84 -2.60 -13.08
CA MET A 165 -10.81 -3.60 -13.33
C MET A 165 -10.92 -4.77 -12.34
N LEU A 166 -11.14 -4.50 -11.05
CA LEU A 166 -11.39 -5.54 -10.05
C LEU A 166 -12.69 -6.30 -10.36
N TYR A 167 -13.76 -5.57 -10.67
CA TYR A 167 -15.04 -6.18 -11.03
C TYR A 167 -14.90 -7.09 -12.25
N ASP A 168 -14.23 -6.63 -13.31
CA ASP A 168 -14.04 -7.40 -14.54
C ASP A 168 -13.19 -8.66 -14.28
N ALA A 169 -12.15 -8.58 -13.45
CA ALA A 169 -11.36 -9.73 -13.06
C ALA A 169 -12.22 -10.81 -12.38
N VAL A 170 -13.06 -10.41 -11.42
CA VAL A 170 -13.98 -11.34 -10.72
C VAL A 170 -15.06 -11.87 -11.67
N ALA A 171 -15.70 -10.99 -12.44
CA ALA A 171 -16.80 -11.36 -13.34
C ALA A 171 -16.38 -12.34 -14.46
N ASN A 172 -15.11 -12.26 -14.89
CA ASN A 172 -14.54 -13.16 -15.90
C ASN A 172 -13.89 -14.42 -15.28
N GLY A 173 -13.96 -14.60 -13.95
CA GLY A 173 -13.36 -15.72 -13.24
C GLY A 173 -11.83 -15.74 -13.36
N LEU A 174 -11.20 -14.57 -13.27
CA LEU A 174 -9.75 -14.38 -13.33
C LEU A 174 -9.10 -14.26 -11.94
N THR A 175 -9.87 -14.59 -10.91
CA THR A 175 -9.43 -14.59 -9.52
C THR A 175 -9.48 -15.99 -8.93
N GLU A 176 -9.09 -16.15 -7.68
CA GLU A 176 -9.28 -17.41 -6.92
C GLU A 176 -10.76 -17.83 -6.86
N ASP A 177 -11.01 -19.13 -6.93
CA ASP A 177 -12.36 -19.69 -6.91
C ASP A 177 -13.02 -19.58 -5.51
N ASP A 178 -12.24 -19.82 -4.45
CA ASP A 178 -12.72 -19.71 -3.05
C ASP A 178 -12.00 -18.56 -2.34
N TYR A 179 -12.53 -17.36 -2.51
CA TYR A 179 -12.02 -16.15 -1.89
C TYR A 179 -12.21 -16.09 -0.36
N SER A 180 -13.12 -16.93 0.19
CA SER A 180 -13.41 -16.93 1.64
C SER A 180 -12.36 -17.67 2.47
N THR A 181 -11.57 -18.54 1.84
CA THR A 181 -10.51 -19.32 2.50
C THR A 181 -9.11 -18.83 2.19
N THR A 182 -8.96 -17.66 1.55
CA THR A 182 -7.65 -17.09 1.26
C THR A 182 -6.87 -16.80 2.54
N ASP A 183 -5.53 -16.96 2.47
CA ASP A 183 -4.65 -16.75 3.60
C ASP A 183 -3.44 -15.89 3.23
N TRP A 184 -3.16 -14.87 4.03
CA TRP A 184 -2.07 -13.95 3.79
C TRP A 184 -0.70 -14.63 3.89
N GLU A 185 -0.48 -15.49 4.88
CA GLU A 185 0.80 -16.18 5.00
C GLU A 185 0.95 -17.26 3.92
N GLY A 186 -0.13 -17.96 3.57
CA GLY A 186 -0.15 -18.98 2.53
C GLY A 186 0.10 -18.43 1.13
N CYS A 187 -0.35 -17.22 0.81
CA CYS A 187 -0.18 -16.66 -0.54
C CYS A 187 1.29 -16.36 -0.90
N LYS A 188 2.15 -16.15 0.10
CA LYS A 188 3.56 -15.81 -0.13
C LYS A 188 4.33 -16.92 -0.86
N PRO A 189 4.35 -18.17 -0.37
CA PRO A 189 4.95 -19.26 -1.13
C PRO A 189 4.23 -19.55 -2.44
N MET A 190 2.90 -19.35 -2.52
CA MET A 190 2.14 -19.60 -3.76
C MET A 190 2.62 -18.70 -4.91
N ILE A 191 2.75 -17.37 -4.68
CA ILE A 191 3.27 -16.49 -5.72
C ILE A 191 4.74 -16.77 -6.04
N ASN A 192 5.55 -17.13 -5.03
CA ASN A 192 6.95 -17.50 -5.24
C ASN A 192 7.08 -18.75 -6.13
N ASN A 193 6.22 -19.75 -5.94
CA ASN A 193 6.20 -21.00 -6.70
C ASN A 193 5.46 -20.90 -8.06
N GLY A 194 4.89 -19.75 -8.42
CA GLY A 194 4.17 -19.57 -9.67
C GLY A 194 2.74 -20.14 -9.66
N GLU A 195 2.16 -20.36 -8.50
CA GLU A 195 0.74 -20.72 -8.33
C GLU A 195 -0.20 -19.51 -8.40
N ILE A 196 0.37 -18.30 -8.23
CA ILE A 196 -0.31 -17.01 -8.38
C ILE A 196 0.45 -16.19 -9.44
N GLY A 197 -0.28 -15.61 -10.39
CA GLY A 197 0.27 -14.74 -11.43
C GLY A 197 0.51 -13.32 -10.95
N THR A 198 -0.49 -12.71 -10.32
CA THR A 198 -0.45 -11.30 -9.87
C THR A 198 -1.15 -11.06 -8.53
N MET A 199 -0.73 -10.01 -7.82
CA MET A 199 -1.38 -9.46 -6.62
C MET A 199 -1.25 -7.94 -6.62
N VAL A 200 -2.36 -7.23 -6.37
CA VAL A 200 -2.39 -5.76 -6.21
C VAL A 200 -1.96 -5.42 -4.80
N LEU A 201 -0.70 -5.05 -4.61
CA LEU A 201 -0.07 -4.82 -3.30
C LEU A 201 1.00 -3.72 -3.38
N GLY A 202 1.30 -3.10 -2.25
CA GLY A 202 2.43 -2.19 -2.13
C GLY A 202 3.80 -2.89 -2.22
N SER A 203 4.84 -2.12 -2.53
CA SER A 203 6.21 -2.63 -2.70
C SER A 203 6.79 -3.30 -1.44
N TRP A 204 6.25 -3.03 -0.26
CA TRP A 204 6.61 -3.68 1.01
C TRP A 204 6.46 -5.21 0.97
N ALA A 205 5.55 -5.73 0.12
CA ALA A 205 5.32 -7.17 0.01
C ALA A 205 6.43 -7.89 -0.81
N VAL A 206 7.17 -7.18 -1.66
CA VAL A 206 8.20 -7.78 -2.55
C VAL A 206 9.22 -8.61 -1.77
N ALA A 207 9.78 -8.05 -0.70
CA ALA A 207 10.79 -8.74 0.09
C ALA A 207 10.22 -10.00 0.77
N GLN A 208 8.97 -9.94 1.23
CA GLN A 208 8.28 -11.08 1.86
C GLN A 208 8.04 -12.22 0.86
N MET A 209 7.59 -11.88 -0.35
CA MET A 209 7.35 -12.88 -1.41
C MET A 209 8.67 -13.52 -1.90
N LYS A 210 9.74 -12.72 -2.02
CA LYS A 210 11.07 -13.24 -2.37
C LYS A 210 11.63 -14.19 -1.32
N ALA A 211 11.40 -13.90 -0.04
CA ALA A 211 11.89 -14.72 1.07
C ALA A 211 11.06 -15.99 1.31
N ALA A 212 9.91 -16.15 0.66
CA ALA A 212 8.96 -17.23 0.92
C ALA A 212 9.26 -18.55 0.18
N GLY A 213 10.29 -18.60 -0.67
CA GLY A 213 10.67 -19.80 -1.41
C GLY A 213 11.97 -19.63 -2.20
N ASP A 214 12.24 -20.59 -3.06
CA ASP A 214 13.51 -20.67 -3.80
C ASP A 214 13.54 -19.84 -5.10
N ASN A 215 12.37 -19.30 -5.55
CA ASN A 215 12.23 -18.60 -6.82
C ASN A 215 12.17 -17.06 -6.64
N ALA A 216 13.04 -16.52 -5.79
CA ALA A 216 13.09 -15.09 -5.49
C ALA A 216 13.25 -14.20 -6.74
N ASP A 217 13.97 -14.69 -7.76
CA ASP A 217 14.24 -13.96 -9.01
C ASP A 217 12.98 -13.85 -9.90
N ASP A 218 11.99 -14.72 -9.73
CA ASP A 218 10.73 -14.69 -10.46
C ASP A 218 9.77 -13.63 -9.93
N ILE A 219 10.00 -13.13 -8.72
CA ILE A 219 9.16 -12.07 -8.17
C ILE A 219 9.53 -10.73 -8.82
N GLY A 220 8.57 -10.18 -9.56
CA GLY A 220 8.59 -8.86 -10.17
C GLY A 220 7.64 -7.88 -9.50
N TYR A 221 7.84 -6.61 -9.79
CA TYR A 221 6.96 -5.52 -9.35
C TYR A 221 6.78 -4.54 -10.51
N MET A 222 5.54 -4.16 -10.82
CA MET A 222 5.23 -3.30 -11.95
C MET A 222 4.34 -2.13 -11.53
N PRO A 223 4.37 -1.00 -12.27
CA PRO A 223 3.41 0.07 -12.08
C PRO A 223 1.98 -0.43 -12.22
N PHE A 224 1.04 0.23 -11.55
CA PHE A 224 -0.37 -0.03 -11.76
C PHE A 224 -0.76 0.31 -13.21
N PRO A 225 -1.52 -0.55 -13.91
CA PRO A 225 -1.80 -0.45 -15.35
C PRO A 225 -2.85 0.63 -15.64
N MET A 226 -2.50 1.86 -15.40
CA MET A 226 -3.33 3.04 -15.74
C MET A 226 -2.42 4.15 -16.25
N THR A 227 -2.64 4.55 -17.51
CA THR A 227 -1.85 5.57 -18.18
C THR A 227 -2.64 6.86 -18.30
N ILE A 228 -2.12 7.95 -17.76
CA ILE A 228 -2.73 9.27 -17.77
C ILE A 228 -1.76 10.23 -18.47
N ASN A 229 -2.21 10.82 -19.58
CA ASN A 229 -1.37 11.71 -20.41
C ASN A 229 -0.01 11.08 -20.79
N GLY A 230 -0.02 9.78 -21.12
CA GLY A 230 1.18 9.03 -21.52
C GLY A 230 2.12 8.64 -20.38
N LYS A 231 1.71 8.77 -19.13
CA LYS A 231 2.50 8.41 -17.93
C LYS A 231 1.73 7.49 -17.00
N GLN A 232 2.44 6.58 -16.39
CA GLN A 232 1.95 5.81 -15.24
C GLN A 232 2.46 6.47 -13.96
N TYR A 233 1.61 6.53 -12.95
CA TYR A 233 1.91 7.13 -11.66
C TYR A 233 1.93 6.06 -10.57
N THR A 234 2.62 6.34 -9.48
CA THR A 234 2.51 5.59 -8.24
C THR A 234 2.24 6.54 -7.08
N THR A 235 1.55 6.05 -6.07
CA THR A 235 1.51 6.71 -4.78
C THR A 235 2.65 6.15 -3.94
N ALA A 236 3.49 7.03 -3.39
CA ALA A 236 4.56 6.64 -2.49
C ALA A 236 4.38 7.35 -1.14
N GLY A 237 4.72 6.66 -0.08
CA GLY A 237 4.60 7.17 1.29
C GLY A 237 5.41 6.32 2.26
N PRO A 238 5.51 6.76 3.52
CA PRO A 238 6.14 5.92 4.55
C PRO A 238 5.26 4.69 4.81
N ASP A 239 5.88 3.61 5.26
CA ASP A 239 5.15 2.46 5.77
C ASP A 239 4.55 2.82 7.13
N TYR A 240 5.17 2.39 8.21
CA TYR A 240 4.82 2.85 9.55
C TYR A 240 5.74 3.99 9.97
N CYS A 241 5.21 4.92 10.77
CA CYS A 241 5.99 5.99 11.37
C CYS A 241 6.09 5.81 12.88
N TYR A 242 7.30 5.98 13.41
CA TYR A 242 7.52 6.01 14.85
C TYR A 242 6.98 7.29 15.47
N GLY A 243 6.12 7.17 16.47
CA GLY A 243 5.67 8.26 17.33
C GLY A 243 6.21 8.08 18.74
N ILE A 244 6.62 9.17 19.39
CA ILE A 244 7.13 9.18 20.76
C ILE A 244 6.00 9.59 21.70
N ASN A 245 5.85 8.89 22.82
CA ASN A 245 4.82 9.15 23.82
C ASN A 245 5.02 10.53 24.47
N VAL A 246 4.03 11.40 24.33
CA VAL A 246 4.08 12.74 24.97
C VAL A 246 4.10 12.66 26.49
N HIS A 247 3.54 11.60 27.09
CA HIS A 247 3.46 11.39 28.54
C HIS A 247 4.69 10.68 29.12
N ALA A 248 5.64 10.23 28.29
CA ALA A 248 6.91 9.68 28.76
C ALA A 248 7.72 10.72 29.54
N SER A 249 8.65 10.29 30.39
CA SER A 249 9.57 11.20 31.05
C SER A 249 10.49 11.91 30.04
N ASP A 250 11.04 13.06 30.42
CA ASP A 250 11.94 13.82 29.53
C ASP A 250 13.22 13.02 29.19
N GLU A 251 13.69 12.18 30.12
CA GLU A 251 14.79 11.26 29.88
C GLU A 251 14.42 10.21 28.83
N ASN A 252 13.24 9.60 28.95
CA ASN A 252 12.75 8.60 28.00
C ASN A 252 12.47 9.20 26.63
N LYS A 253 11.89 10.40 26.56
CA LYS A 253 11.72 11.13 25.28
C LYS A 253 13.07 11.35 24.58
N THR A 254 14.08 11.78 25.35
CA THR A 254 15.43 11.99 24.81
C THR A 254 16.02 10.69 24.28
N ALA A 255 15.90 9.60 25.05
CA ALA A 255 16.36 8.27 24.60
C ALA A 255 15.62 7.76 23.38
N ALA A 256 14.29 7.98 23.32
CA ALA A 256 13.45 7.63 22.20
C ALA A 256 13.86 8.39 20.90
N MET A 257 14.16 9.68 21.01
CA MET A 257 14.68 10.48 19.88
C MET A 257 15.99 9.91 19.34
N VAL A 258 16.93 9.54 20.23
CA VAL A 258 18.21 8.93 19.83
C VAL A 258 17.97 7.57 19.16
N PHE A 259 17.08 6.76 19.70
CA PHE A 259 16.75 5.45 19.13
C PHE A 259 16.13 5.56 17.74
N VAL A 260 15.11 6.43 17.57
CA VAL A 260 14.46 6.62 16.27
C VAL A 260 15.45 7.17 15.24
N LYS A 261 16.30 8.13 15.63
CA LYS A 261 17.37 8.63 14.76
C LYS A 261 18.28 7.50 14.27
N TRP A 262 18.76 6.63 15.17
CA TRP A 262 19.57 5.47 14.80
C TRP A 262 18.86 4.48 13.87
N MET A 263 17.53 4.32 14.03
CA MET A 263 16.73 3.41 13.18
C MET A 263 16.57 3.88 11.73
N VAL A 264 16.74 5.19 11.46
CA VAL A 264 16.50 5.80 10.14
C VAL A 264 17.77 6.34 9.47
N GLU A 265 18.91 6.30 10.14
CA GLU A 265 20.25 6.56 9.60
C GLU A 265 20.84 5.29 8.96
#